data_32df71d75c046caa27438f4ca44324ea
#
_entry.id   32df71d75c046caa27438f4ca44324ea
#
_cell.length_a   1.000
_cell.length_b   1.000
_cell.length_c   1.000
_cell.angle_alpha   90.00
_cell.angle_beta   90.00
_cell.angle_gamma   90.00
#
_symmetry.space_group_name_H-M   'P 1'
#
loop_
_entity.id
_entity.type
_entity.pdbx_description
1 polymer ?
#
loop_
_entity_poly.entity_id
_entity_poly.type
_entity_poly.pdbx_seq_one_letter_code
_entity_poly.pdbx_strand_id
1 'polypeptide(L)'
;VWASKSTLSKLHDTSIIDKRTHKLINKSSIHTLLWQIFIFSKLAKSANCDLVFAPGSTFLSSFRPFVTMSQNMLPFQKSEANHFGKWSFMRIKMWLLQHAQGQSFKRANGVIFLTNYADKFISDFLKIDFDQKVTIPHGVESRFFQKPRSQRPISSYRSQEPFRLMYVSILMPYKHQCEVASAVKVLHDKGFNIEVRFIGADWGWYGSKFLSLIKSLDPCRDFLLWSGFESFEKLHNSYKNCDTFIFGSSCENLPNILLEAMASSLPIVSSNLGPMPEVLGKSAVYFNPESVPSIVNALHKILQDEILRKSLAMSSWEIAQQYSWENCAKSTFDFIYNVANKKKQ
;
A
#
# COMPACT_ATOMS: atom_id res chain seq x y z
N VAL A 1 -22.39 0.99 12.46
CA VAL A 1 -21.52 0.49 11.39
C VAL A 1 -22.21 -0.64 10.64
N TRP A 2 -22.34 -0.52 9.28
CA TRP A 2 -22.83 -1.61 8.42
C TRP A 2 -21.65 -2.31 7.76
N ALA A 3 -21.47 -3.62 8.06
CA ALA A 3 -20.44 -4.42 7.44
C ALA A 3 -20.82 -5.92 7.40
N SER A 4 -19.95 -6.73 6.76
CA SER A 4 -20.08 -8.19 6.80
C SER A 4 -19.86 -8.71 8.23
N LYS A 5 -20.42 -9.89 8.54
CA LYS A 5 -20.22 -10.53 9.84
C LYS A 5 -18.73 -10.70 10.17
N SER A 6 -17.92 -11.11 9.19
CA SER A 6 -16.48 -11.27 9.34
C SER A 6 -15.72 -9.95 9.62
N THR A 7 -16.22 -8.83 9.14
CA THR A 7 -15.66 -7.51 9.47
C THR A 7 -16.11 -7.06 10.86
N LEU A 8 -17.39 -7.24 11.18
CA LEU A 8 -17.93 -6.83 12.48
C LEU A 8 -17.33 -7.60 13.65
N SER A 9 -16.97 -8.88 13.44
CA SER A 9 -16.31 -9.69 14.49
C SER A 9 -14.90 -9.22 14.87
N LYS A 10 -14.27 -8.40 14.01
CA LYS A 10 -12.96 -7.79 14.29
C LYS A 10 -13.04 -6.47 15.06
N LEU A 11 -14.24 -5.90 15.17
CA LEU A 11 -14.44 -4.65 15.90
C LEU A 11 -14.73 -4.95 17.37
N HIS A 12 -14.06 -4.26 18.28
CA HIS A 12 -14.36 -4.32 19.70
C HIS A 12 -15.80 -3.86 19.96
N ASP A 13 -16.45 -4.48 20.95
CA ASP A 13 -17.76 -4.04 21.43
C ASP A 13 -17.58 -2.80 22.30
N THR A 14 -18.25 -1.72 21.91
CA THR A 14 -18.28 -0.46 22.66
C THR A 14 -19.70 0.08 22.66
N SER A 15 -20.05 0.90 23.65
CA SER A 15 -21.37 1.57 23.72
C SER A 15 -21.60 2.59 22.60
N ILE A 16 -20.54 2.98 21.89
CA ILE A 16 -20.58 3.99 20.82
C ILE A 16 -20.86 3.36 19.45
N ILE A 17 -20.56 2.07 19.27
CA ILE A 17 -20.62 1.39 17.97
C ILE A 17 -21.84 0.47 17.91
N ASP A 18 -22.86 0.86 17.16
CA ASP A 18 -23.97 -0.01 16.78
C ASP A 18 -23.57 -0.84 15.54
N LYS A 19 -23.42 -2.16 15.73
CA LYS A 19 -22.99 -3.13 14.70
C LYS A 19 -24.19 -3.66 13.94
N ARG A 20 -24.28 -3.40 12.64
CA ARG A 20 -25.38 -3.84 11.77
C ARG A 20 -24.87 -4.62 10.57
N THR A 21 -25.58 -5.66 10.20
CA THR A 21 -25.31 -6.45 9.00
C THR A 21 -26.57 -6.69 8.18
N HIS A 22 -26.40 -7.12 6.94
CA HIS A 22 -27.51 -7.50 6.06
C HIS A 22 -27.16 -8.76 5.27
N LYS A 23 -28.15 -9.58 4.92
CA LYS A 23 -27.93 -10.87 4.21
C LYS A 23 -27.13 -10.67 2.91
N LEU A 24 -27.36 -9.60 2.17
CA LEU A 24 -26.68 -9.32 0.89
C LEU A 24 -25.21 -8.93 1.06
N ILE A 25 -24.84 -8.25 2.13
CA ILE A 25 -23.42 -7.87 2.41
C ILE A 25 -22.57 -9.12 2.66
N ASN A 26 -23.19 -10.20 3.13
CA ASN A 26 -22.50 -11.44 3.47
C ASN A 26 -22.40 -12.45 2.30
N LYS A 27 -22.92 -12.12 1.10
CA LYS A 27 -22.89 -13.03 -0.06
C LYS A 27 -21.71 -12.78 -0.98
N SER A 28 -21.73 -11.70 -1.74
CA SER A 28 -20.67 -11.36 -2.69
C SER A 28 -20.61 -9.84 -2.93
N SER A 29 -19.53 -9.38 -3.60
CA SER A 29 -19.38 -7.96 -3.96
C SER A 29 -20.55 -7.43 -4.80
N ILE A 30 -21.09 -8.23 -5.72
CA ILE A 30 -22.24 -7.85 -6.55
C ILE A 30 -23.49 -7.66 -5.68
N HIS A 31 -23.75 -8.56 -4.74
CA HIS A 31 -24.87 -8.44 -3.81
C HIS A 31 -24.70 -7.21 -2.88
N THR A 32 -23.49 -6.93 -2.44
CA THR A 32 -23.18 -5.73 -1.66
C THR A 32 -23.47 -4.47 -2.47
N LEU A 33 -23.14 -4.45 -3.75
CA LEU A 33 -23.43 -3.34 -4.65
C LEU A 33 -24.94 -3.11 -4.83
N LEU A 34 -25.69 -4.18 -5.09
CA LEU A 34 -27.16 -4.12 -5.17
C LEU A 34 -27.79 -3.61 -3.87
N TRP A 35 -27.27 -4.07 -2.74
CA TRP A 35 -27.71 -3.59 -1.43
C TRP A 35 -27.43 -2.09 -1.25
N GLN A 36 -26.26 -1.59 -1.64
CA GLN A 36 -25.94 -0.16 -1.59
C GLN A 36 -26.92 0.66 -2.43
N ILE A 37 -27.22 0.22 -3.67
CA ILE A 37 -28.06 0.96 -4.60
C ILE A 37 -29.53 1.00 -4.14
N PHE A 38 -30.10 -0.15 -3.76
CA PHE A 38 -31.55 -0.29 -3.59
C PHE A 38 -32.02 -0.24 -2.13
N ILE A 39 -31.20 -0.61 -1.18
CA ILE A 39 -31.62 -0.84 0.20
C ILE A 39 -30.99 0.13 1.19
N PHE A 40 -29.68 0.39 1.05
CA PHE A 40 -28.91 1.12 2.05
C PHE A 40 -29.46 2.50 2.40
N SER A 41 -29.90 3.26 1.40
CA SER A 41 -30.42 4.61 1.63
C SER A 41 -31.61 4.65 2.58
N LYS A 42 -32.52 3.66 2.48
CA LYS A 42 -33.66 3.52 3.39
C LYS A 42 -33.22 3.17 4.81
N LEU A 43 -32.26 2.24 4.93
CA LEU A 43 -31.73 1.83 6.23
C LEU A 43 -30.99 2.96 6.95
N ALA A 44 -30.18 3.73 6.21
CA ALA A 44 -29.47 4.88 6.77
C ALA A 44 -30.43 5.99 7.25
N LYS A 45 -31.49 6.26 6.46
CA LYS A 45 -32.53 7.22 6.86
C LYS A 45 -33.30 6.76 8.09
N SER A 46 -33.73 5.50 8.14
CA SER A 46 -34.43 4.95 9.31
C SER A 46 -33.56 4.87 10.56
N ALA A 47 -32.25 4.88 10.41
CA ALA A 47 -31.29 4.96 11.50
C ALA A 47 -30.91 6.41 11.87
N ASN A 48 -31.57 7.41 11.29
CA ASN A 48 -31.32 8.84 11.51
C ASN A 48 -29.85 9.21 11.32
N CYS A 49 -29.20 8.66 10.27
CA CYS A 49 -27.81 8.99 9.99
C CYS A 49 -27.69 10.41 9.42
N ASP A 50 -26.87 11.26 10.04
CA ASP A 50 -26.55 12.61 9.54
C ASP A 50 -25.64 12.56 8.32
N LEU A 51 -24.69 11.59 8.28
CA LEU A 51 -23.72 11.39 7.22
C LEU A 51 -23.31 9.92 7.14
N VAL A 52 -22.86 9.48 5.96
CA VAL A 52 -22.25 8.17 5.75
C VAL A 52 -20.78 8.32 5.39
N PHE A 53 -19.90 7.64 6.10
CA PHE A 53 -18.51 7.46 5.72
C PHE A 53 -18.32 6.10 5.03
N ALA A 54 -17.86 6.12 3.79
CA ALA A 54 -17.61 4.94 2.95
C ALA A 54 -16.12 4.86 2.58
N PRO A 55 -15.28 4.19 3.39
CA PRO A 55 -13.82 4.18 3.18
C PRO A 55 -13.37 3.38 1.95
N GLY A 56 -14.25 2.59 1.34
CA GLY A 56 -13.89 1.66 0.25
C GLY A 56 -13.83 2.25 -1.15
N SER A 57 -13.76 3.56 -1.34
CA SER A 57 -13.73 4.30 -2.63
C SER A 57 -14.98 4.13 -3.51
N THR A 58 -15.79 3.09 -3.33
CA THR A 58 -17.01 2.82 -4.09
C THR A 58 -18.24 2.93 -3.20
N PHE A 59 -19.07 3.93 -3.47
CA PHE A 59 -20.34 4.13 -2.79
C PHE A 59 -21.42 4.58 -3.78
N LEU A 60 -22.30 3.66 -4.16
CA LEU A 60 -23.32 3.88 -5.19
C LEU A 60 -24.74 4.13 -4.64
N SER A 61 -24.88 4.24 -3.32
CA SER A 61 -26.16 4.60 -2.69
C SER A 61 -26.61 6.02 -3.06
N SER A 62 -27.91 6.25 -3.01
CA SER A 62 -28.51 7.58 -3.15
C SER A 62 -28.49 8.40 -1.84
N PHE A 63 -28.02 7.85 -0.73
CA PHE A 63 -27.95 8.57 0.54
C PHE A 63 -26.98 9.76 0.48
N ARG A 64 -27.35 10.87 1.05
CA ARG A 64 -26.56 12.10 1.17
C ARG A 64 -26.80 12.75 2.54
N PRO A 65 -25.76 13.42 3.14
CA PRO A 65 -24.38 13.54 2.63
C PRO A 65 -23.56 12.28 2.85
N PHE A 66 -22.48 12.10 2.05
CA PHE A 66 -21.47 11.07 2.33
C PHE A 66 -20.06 11.55 2.05
N VAL A 67 -19.12 10.96 2.79
CA VAL A 67 -17.67 11.08 2.60
C VAL A 67 -17.13 9.76 2.12
N THR A 68 -16.21 9.78 1.17
CA THR A 68 -15.50 8.58 0.70
C THR A 68 -13.98 8.78 0.78
N MET A 69 -13.23 7.68 0.67
CA MET A 69 -11.77 7.71 0.74
C MET A 69 -11.17 7.00 -0.47
N SER A 70 -10.15 7.58 -1.09
CA SER A 70 -9.37 6.91 -2.13
C SER A 70 -8.37 5.96 -1.48
N GLN A 71 -8.44 4.66 -1.83
CA GLN A 71 -7.53 3.64 -1.31
C GLN A 71 -6.79 2.86 -2.40
N ASN A 72 -7.21 2.98 -3.66
CA ASN A 72 -6.65 2.17 -4.74
C ASN A 72 -6.45 3.01 -6.01
N MET A 73 -5.20 3.12 -6.46
CA MET A 73 -4.81 3.86 -7.66
C MET A 73 -4.90 3.03 -8.94
N LEU A 74 -4.81 1.70 -8.83
CA LEU A 74 -4.70 0.81 -9.99
C LEU A 74 -5.82 0.99 -11.03
N PRO A 75 -7.09 1.23 -10.67
CA PRO A 75 -8.14 1.50 -11.65
C PRO A 75 -7.92 2.76 -12.48
N PHE A 76 -7.18 3.74 -11.95
CA PHE A 76 -6.92 5.03 -12.61
C PHE A 76 -5.61 5.03 -13.42
N GLN A 77 -4.64 4.18 -13.10
CA GLN A 77 -3.36 4.06 -13.80
C GLN A 77 -3.44 3.04 -14.94
N LYS A 78 -3.83 3.52 -16.13
CA LYS A 78 -4.04 2.67 -17.33
C LYS A 78 -2.76 1.94 -17.77
N SER A 79 -1.57 2.55 -17.63
CA SER A 79 -0.29 1.92 -17.89
C SER A 79 -0.15 0.62 -17.13
N GLU A 80 -0.40 0.65 -15.84
CA GLU A 80 -0.29 -0.50 -14.94
C GLU A 80 -1.35 -1.58 -15.23
N ALA A 81 -2.56 -1.14 -15.56
CA ALA A 81 -3.62 -2.07 -15.97
C ALA A 81 -3.27 -2.83 -17.27
N ASN A 82 -2.37 -2.29 -18.13
CA ASN A 82 -1.94 -2.95 -19.35
C ASN A 82 -1.07 -4.19 -19.10
N HIS A 83 -0.35 -4.25 -17.98
CA HIS A 83 0.46 -5.41 -17.59
C HIS A 83 -0.37 -6.70 -17.41
N PHE A 84 -1.68 -6.59 -17.21
CA PHE A 84 -2.58 -7.74 -17.10
C PHE A 84 -3.02 -8.36 -18.44
N GLY A 85 -2.55 -7.81 -19.57
CA GLY A 85 -2.89 -8.28 -20.92
C GLY A 85 -4.16 -7.64 -21.50
N LYS A 86 -4.21 -7.52 -22.85
CA LYS A 86 -5.26 -6.75 -23.56
C LYS A 86 -6.69 -7.21 -23.29
N TRP A 87 -6.92 -8.51 -23.13
CA TRP A 87 -8.25 -9.15 -23.01
C TRP A 87 -8.46 -9.82 -21.64
N SER A 88 -7.73 -9.43 -20.60
CA SER A 88 -7.87 -10.06 -19.30
C SER A 88 -9.13 -9.59 -18.57
N PHE A 89 -9.75 -10.51 -17.82
CA PHE A 89 -10.84 -10.19 -16.89
C PHE A 89 -10.45 -9.06 -15.92
N MET A 90 -9.17 -9.01 -15.53
CA MET A 90 -8.67 -7.96 -14.63
C MET A 90 -8.77 -6.57 -15.26
N ARG A 91 -8.50 -6.40 -16.56
CA ARG A 91 -8.68 -5.10 -17.24
C ARG A 91 -10.13 -4.64 -17.24
N ILE A 92 -11.06 -5.55 -17.54
CA ILE A 92 -12.49 -5.24 -17.50
C ILE A 92 -12.90 -4.85 -16.09
N LYS A 93 -12.44 -5.59 -15.08
CA LYS A 93 -12.69 -5.28 -13.66
C LYS A 93 -12.13 -3.90 -13.28
N MET A 94 -10.90 -3.56 -13.69
CA MET A 94 -10.31 -2.24 -13.41
C MET A 94 -11.08 -1.12 -14.09
N TRP A 95 -11.54 -1.31 -15.33
CA TRP A 95 -12.36 -0.35 -16.02
C TRP A 95 -13.70 -0.11 -15.32
N LEU A 96 -14.39 -1.17 -14.89
CA LEU A 96 -15.63 -1.05 -14.11
C LEU A 96 -15.41 -0.35 -12.77
N LEU A 97 -14.32 -0.70 -12.05
CA LEU A 97 -13.96 -0.05 -10.80
C LEU A 97 -13.62 1.43 -11.00
N GLN A 98 -12.90 1.77 -12.07
CA GLN A 98 -12.60 3.17 -12.42
C GLN A 98 -13.88 4.00 -12.54
N HIS A 99 -14.88 3.47 -13.28
CA HIS A 99 -16.16 4.16 -13.45
C HIS A 99 -16.94 4.25 -12.14
N ALA A 100 -17.04 3.17 -11.38
CA ALA A 100 -17.77 3.14 -10.11
C ALA A 100 -17.16 4.07 -9.07
N GLN A 101 -15.81 4.05 -8.93
CA GLN A 101 -15.10 4.94 -8.02
C GLN A 101 -15.16 6.40 -8.50
N GLY A 102 -14.97 6.64 -9.79
CA GLY A 102 -15.09 7.97 -10.37
C GLY A 102 -16.46 8.58 -10.13
N GLN A 103 -17.55 7.81 -10.29
CA GLN A 103 -18.90 8.27 -9.96
C GLN A 103 -19.07 8.51 -8.46
N SER A 104 -18.47 7.68 -7.62
CA SER A 104 -18.50 7.87 -6.16
C SER A 104 -17.81 9.17 -5.76
N PHE A 105 -16.62 9.43 -6.28
CA PHE A 105 -15.88 10.67 -6.01
C PHE A 105 -16.65 11.90 -6.50
N LYS A 106 -17.21 11.87 -7.74
CA LYS A 106 -18.02 12.97 -8.30
C LYS A 106 -19.24 13.32 -7.47
N ARG A 107 -19.80 12.35 -6.78
CA ARG A 107 -21.05 12.49 -6.02
C ARG A 107 -20.82 12.66 -4.51
N ALA A 108 -19.60 12.52 -4.03
CA ALA A 108 -19.27 12.67 -2.62
C ALA A 108 -19.37 14.12 -2.16
N ASN A 109 -19.82 14.33 -0.93
CA ASN A 109 -19.80 15.62 -0.28
C ASN A 109 -18.43 15.94 0.33
N GLY A 110 -17.59 14.94 0.49
CA GLY A 110 -16.20 15.08 0.88
C GLY A 110 -15.38 13.88 0.42
N VAL A 111 -14.12 14.11 0.06
CA VAL A 111 -13.18 13.05 -0.38
C VAL A 111 -11.92 13.12 0.45
N ILE A 112 -11.52 11.97 1.02
CA ILE A 112 -10.24 11.80 1.71
C ILE A 112 -9.26 11.11 0.76
N PHE A 113 -8.10 11.70 0.58
CA PHE A 113 -6.96 11.11 -0.10
C PHE A 113 -5.91 10.70 0.92
N LEU A 114 -5.08 9.71 0.59
CA LEU A 114 -4.02 9.26 1.49
C LEU A 114 -2.69 9.97 1.23
N THR A 115 -2.53 10.53 0.01
CA THR A 115 -1.35 11.29 -0.44
C THR A 115 -1.78 12.44 -1.35
N ASN A 116 -0.95 13.48 -1.43
CA ASN A 116 -1.17 14.58 -2.38
C ASN A 116 -0.99 14.09 -3.82
N TYR A 117 -0.14 13.09 -4.05
CA TYR A 117 -0.04 12.39 -5.32
C TYR A 117 -1.40 11.82 -5.78
N ALA A 118 -2.09 11.11 -4.89
CA ALA A 118 -3.39 10.52 -5.21
C ALA A 118 -4.48 11.59 -5.44
N ASP A 119 -4.50 12.65 -4.64
CA ASP A 119 -5.40 13.79 -4.83
C ASP A 119 -5.19 14.40 -6.22
N LYS A 120 -3.96 14.82 -6.52
CA LYS A 120 -3.64 15.44 -7.80
C LYS A 120 -3.99 14.53 -8.97
N PHE A 121 -3.54 13.27 -8.93
CA PHE A 121 -3.74 12.32 -10.02
C PHE A 121 -5.23 12.08 -10.30
N ILE A 122 -6.04 11.85 -9.26
CA ILE A 122 -7.48 11.56 -9.41
C ILE A 122 -8.25 12.81 -9.80
N SER A 123 -7.92 13.97 -9.22
CA SER A 123 -8.53 15.26 -9.58
C SER A 123 -8.31 15.59 -11.06
N ASP A 124 -7.08 15.47 -11.54
CA ASP A 124 -6.71 15.71 -12.94
C ASP A 124 -7.38 14.69 -13.87
N PHE A 125 -7.38 13.40 -13.49
CA PHE A 125 -7.97 12.32 -14.27
C PHE A 125 -9.49 12.49 -14.44
N LEU A 126 -10.19 12.86 -13.36
CA LEU A 126 -11.65 13.07 -13.36
C LEU A 126 -12.05 14.46 -13.85
N LYS A 127 -11.08 15.37 -14.00
CA LYS A 127 -11.28 16.79 -14.31
C LYS A 127 -12.26 17.47 -13.33
N ILE A 128 -11.99 17.31 -12.04
CA ILE A 128 -12.81 17.84 -10.95
C ILE A 128 -11.91 18.56 -9.95
N ASP A 129 -12.39 19.72 -9.55
CA ASP A 129 -12.00 20.34 -8.29
C ASP A 129 -13.05 19.99 -7.23
N PHE A 130 -12.63 19.26 -6.20
CA PHE A 130 -13.54 18.81 -5.16
C PHE A 130 -13.83 19.94 -4.18
N ASP A 131 -15.10 20.23 -3.93
CA ASP A 131 -15.53 21.28 -2.99
C ASP A 131 -14.99 21.06 -1.57
N GLN A 132 -14.91 19.81 -1.16
CA GLN A 132 -14.35 19.40 0.11
C GLN A 132 -13.45 18.18 -0.08
N LYS A 133 -12.16 18.39 0.09
CA LYS A 133 -11.15 17.33 0.07
C LYS A 133 -10.08 17.56 1.13
N VAL A 134 -9.44 16.49 1.54
CA VAL A 134 -8.34 16.51 2.50
C VAL A 134 -7.40 15.33 2.26
N THR A 135 -6.11 15.54 2.53
CA THR A 135 -5.13 14.45 2.55
C THR A 135 -4.91 14.01 3.99
N ILE A 136 -5.25 12.75 4.29
CA ILE A 136 -5.10 12.13 5.62
C ILE A 136 -4.40 10.79 5.41
N PRO A 137 -3.10 10.69 5.71
CA PRO A 137 -2.37 9.42 5.59
C PRO A 137 -2.79 8.42 6.65
N HIS A 138 -2.57 7.13 6.38
CA HIS A 138 -2.68 6.07 7.39
C HIS A 138 -1.58 6.20 8.45
N GLY A 139 -1.77 5.54 9.58
CA GLY A 139 -0.77 5.39 10.63
C GLY A 139 0.02 4.09 10.52
N VAL A 140 1.07 3.99 11.35
CA VAL A 140 1.86 2.77 11.57
C VAL A 140 1.62 2.28 12.99
N GLU A 141 1.51 0.96 13.16
CA GLU A 141 1.38 0.37 14.50
C GLU A 141 2.70 0.44 15.27
N SER A 142 2.61 0.68 16.58
CA SER A 142 3.76 0.84 17.47
C SER A 142 4.76 -0.31 17.45
N ARG A 143 4.29 -1.54 17.20
CA ARG A 143 5.15 -2.74 17.11
C ARG A 143 6.20 -2.71 15.99
N PHE A 144 6.01 -1.87 14.96
CA PHE A 144 6.99 -1.70 13.88
C PHE A 144 8.09 -0.70 14.26
N PHE A 145 7.87 0.17 15.23
CA PHE A 145 8.87 1.17 15.60
C PHE A 145 10.08 0.54 16.29
N GLN A 146 11.23 0.70 15.67
CA GLN A 146 12.52 0.25 16.17
C GLN A 146 13.53 1.38 16.08
N LYS A 147 14.38 1.52 17.10
CA LYS A 147 15.45 2.51 17.06
C LYS A 147 16.48 2.16 15.96
N PRO A 148 17.01 3.17 15.26
CA PRO A 148 18.08 2.95 14.27
C PRO A 148 19.26 2.21 14.88
N ARG A 149 19.73 1.19 14.16
CA ARG A 149 20.88 0.36 14.55
C ARG A 149 22.14 0.79 13.82
N SER A 150 23.30 0.41 14.38
CA SER A 150 24.59 0.60 13.71
C SER A 150 24.63 -0.18 12.39
N GLN A 151 25.22 0.41 11.37
CA GLN A 151 25.44 -0.23 10.08
C GLN A 151 26.85 -0.78 10.02
N ARG A 152 27.01 -1.97 9.43
CA ARG A 152 28.32 -2.63 9.26
C ARG A 152 28.81 -2.43 7.82
N PRO A 153 30.13 -2.31 7.57
CA PRO A 153 30.66 -2.29 6.21
C PRO A 153 30.32 -3.59 5.46
N ILE A 154 30.07 -3.50 4.15
CA ILE A 154 29.66 -4.66 3.35
C ILE A 154 30.70 -5.80 3.39
N SER A 155 31.97 -5.48 3.55
CA SER A 155 33.06 -6.45 3.68
C SER A 155 32.97 -7.35 4.93
N SER A 156 32.17 -6.97 5.92
CA SER A 156 31.94 -7.78 7.13
C SER A 156 30.91 -8.91 6.94
N TYR A 157 30.11 -8.84 5.88
CA TYR A 157 29.10 -9.85 5.57
C TYR A 157 29.72 -11.02 4.82
N ARG A 158 29.30 -12.23 5.16
CA ARG A 158 29.84 -13.50 4.62
C ARG A 158 28.69 -14.38 4.13
N SER A 159 28.99 -15.46 3.44
CA SER A 159 27.98 -16.38 2.90
C SER A 159 27.07 -16.97 4.01
N GLN A 160 27.61 -17.20 5.22
CA GLN A 160 26.79 -17.67 6.36
C GLN A 160 26.00 -16.59 7.06
N GLU A 161 26.37 -15.32 6.86
CA GLU A 161 25.70 -14.13 7.39
C GLU A 161 25.64 -13.07 6.28
N PRO A 162 24.79 -13.24 5.24
CA PRO A 162 24.70 -12.33 4.12
C PRO A 162 24.01 -11.03 4.51
N PHE A 163 24.21 -9.98 3.71
CA PHE A 163 23.44 -8.74 3.80
C PHE A 163 22.02 -8.99 3.32
N ARG A 164 21.03 -8.79 4.19
CA ARG A 164 19.65 -9.21 4.00
C ARG A 164 18.79 -8.07 3.46
N LEU A 165 18.35 -8.23 2.23
CA LEU A 165 17.32 -7.41 1.62
C LEU A 165 15.95 -8.02 1.90
N MET A 166 14.92 -7.17 2.06
CA MET A 166 13.53 -7.62 2.19
C MET A 166 12.62 -6.86 1.25
N TYR A 167 11.71 -7.60 0.61
CA TYR A 167 10.63 -7.06 -0.19
C TYR A 167 9.29 -7.66 0.25
N VAL A 168 8.39 -6.82 0.76
CA VAL A 168 7.06 -7.26 1.22
C VAL A 168 6.01 -6.78 0.22
N SER A 169 5.33 -7.70 -0.43
CA SER A 169 4.19 -7.40 -1.34
C SER A 169 3.57 -8.68 -1.87
N ILE A 170 2.28 -8.67 -2.18
CA ILE A 170 1.68 -9.66 -3.05
C ILE A 170 2.41 -9.68 -4.41
N LEU A 171 2.57 -10.87 -5.02
CA LEU A 171 3.22 -11.01 -6.32
C LEU A 171 2.30 -10.49 -7.43
N MET A 172 2.64 -9.33 -8.00
CA MET A 172 1.84 -8.65 -9.04
C MET A 172 2.76 -7.95 -10.04
N PRO A 173 2.36 -7.80 -11.31
CA PRO A 173 3.22 -7.21 -12.35
C PRO A 173 3.78 -5.84 -11.98
N TYR A 174 2.96 -4.94 -11.48
CA TYR A 174 3.33 -3.58 -11.11
C TYR A 174 4.19 -3.48 -9.83
N LYS A 175 4.51 -4.62 -9.21
CA LYS A 175 5.43 -4.69 -8.07
C LYS A 175 6.88 -5.00 -8.48
N HIS A 176 7.12 -5.36 -9.73
CA HIS A 176 8.46 -5.53 -10.33
C HIS A 176 9.41 -6.46 -9.56
N GLN A 177 8.87 -7.52 -8.93
CA GLN A 177 9.70 -8.47 -8.18
C GLN A 177 10.68 -9.22 -9.10
N CYS A 178 10.32 -9.45 -10.36
CA CYS A 178 11.21 -10.11 -11.33
C CYS A 178 12.44 -9.26 -11.61
N GLU A 179 12.27 -7.97 -11.80
CA GLU A 179 13.34 -6.99 -12.06
C GLU A 179 14.26 -6.86 -10.85
N VAL A 180 13.68 -6.84 -9.64
CA VAL A 180 14.44 -6.83 -8.38
C VAL A 180 15.25 -8.12 -8.21
N ALA A 181 14.66 -9.29 -8.44
CA ALA A 181 15.38 -10.57 -8.36
C ALA A 181 16.54 -10.63 -9.35
N SER A 182 16.33 -10.15 -10.59
CA SER A 182 17.39 -10.08 -11.60
C SER A 182 18.52 -9.13 -11.20
N ALA A 183 18.21 -8.00 -10.58
CA ALA A 183 19.21 -7.06 -10.10
C ALA A 183 20.04 -7.62 -8.94
N VAL A 184 19.40 -8.32 -8.02
CA VAL A 184 20.09 -9.01 -6.92
C VAL A 184 21.03 -10.10 -7.46
N LYS A 185 20.58 -10.88 -8.48
CA LYS A 185 21.46 -11.86 -9.16
C LYS A 185 22.70 -11.21 -9.74
N VAL A 186 22.58 -10.08 -10.41
CA VAL A 186 23.74 -9.35 -10.98
C VAL A 186 24.75 -8.95 -9.89
N LEU A 187 24.27 -8.51 -8.73
CA LEU A 187 25.14 -8.11 -7.62
C LEU A 187 25.77 -9.34 -6.92
N HIS A 188 25.01 -10.41 -6.76
CA HIS A 188 25.53 -11.67 -6.25
C HIS A 188 26.65 -12.22 -7.13
N ASP A 189 26.48 -12.20 -8.46
CA ASP A 189 27.51 -12.62 -9.43
C ASP A 189 28.77 -11.73 -9.42
N LYS A 190 28.65 -10.49 -8.95
CA LYS A 190 29.80 -9.59 -8.70
C LYS A 190 30.50 -9.88 -7.37
N GLY A 191 30.08 -10.89 -6.63
CA GLY A 191 30.71 -11.34 -5.39
C GLY A 191 30.20 -10.67 -4.11
N PHE A 192 29.07 -9.94 -4.17
CA PHE A 192 28.44 -9.44 -2.94
C PHE A 192 27.73 -10.58 -2.19
N ASN A 193 28.02 -10.73 -0.90
CA ASN A 193 27.32 -11.66 -0.01
C ASN A 193 25.96 -11.05 0.38
N ILE A 194 24.95 -11.18 -0.48
CA ILE A 194 23.62 -10.63 -0.31
C ILE A 194 22.55 -11.71 -0.49
N GLU A 195 21.45 -11.59 0.24
CA GLU A 195 20.21 -12.32 -0.02
C GLU A 195 19.02 -11.37 -0.12
N VAL A 196 18.00 -11.75 -0.84
CA VAL A 196 16.71 -11.07 -0.82
C VAL A 196 15.59 -12.02 -0.44
N ARG A 197 14.78 -11.60 0.53
CA ARG A 197 13.57 -12.32 0.94
C ARG A 197 12.34 -11.60 0.44
N PHE A 198 11.61 -12.26 -0.45
CA PHE A 198 10.30 -11.82 -0.90
C PHE A 198 9.23 -12.44 0.00
N ILE A 199 8.39 -11.58 0.60
CA ILE A 199 7.31 -11.96 1.51
C ILE A 199 5.99 -11.49 0.90
N GLY A 200 5.04 -12.39 0.72
CA GLY A 200 3.72 -12.05 0.21
C GLY A 200 3.05 -13.21 -0.52
N ALA A 201 1.75 -13.09 -0.67
CA ALA A 201 0.95 -14.11 -1.32
C ALA A 201 1.28 -14.21 -2.83
N ASP A 202 1.26 -15.41 -3.33
CA ASP A 202 1.23 -15.69 -4.77
C ASP A 202 -0.09 -15.20 -5.39
N TRP A 203 -0.03 -14.67 -6.60
CA TRP A 203 -1.19 -14.27 -7.35
C TRP A 203 -1.10 -14.70 -8.84
N GLY A 204 -1.78 -15.79 -9.14
CA GLY A 204 -2.04 -16.27 -10.48
C GLY A 204 -0.78 -16.43 -11.36
N TRP A 205 -0.90 -16.05 -12.64
CA TRP A 205 0.16 -16.25 -13.62
C TRP A 205 1.47 -15.53 -13.31
N TYR A 206 1.41 -14.34 -12.68
CA TYR A 206 2.62 -13.59 -12.36
C TYR A 206 3.42 -14.24 -11.24
N GLY A 207 2.75 -14.78 -10.23
CA GLY A 207 3.40 -15.57 -9.20
C GLY A 207 4.15 -16.77 -9.78
N SER A 208 3.48 -17.53 -10.67
CA SER A 208 4.13 -18.65 -11.37
C SER A 208 5.33 -18.21 -12.22
N LYS A 209 5.22 -17.06 -12.93
CA LYS A 209 6.33 -16.45 -13.69
C LYS A 209 7.50 -16.10 -12.75
N PHE A 210 7.22 -15.42 -11.64
CA PHE A 210 8.24 -15.02 -10.67
C PHE A 210 8.94 -16.23 -10.06
N LEU A 211 8.19 -17.24 -9.61
CA LEU A 211 8.75 -18.45 -9.00
C LEU A 211 9.62 -19.24 -9.97
N SER A 212 9.21 -19.31 -11.25
CA SER A 212 10.02 -19.92 -12.30
C SER A 212 11.31 -19.15 -12.55
N LEU A 213 11.25 -17.81 -12.55
CA LEU A 213 12.41 -16.95 -12.71
C LEU A 213 13.42 -17.16 -11.58
N ILE A 214 13.00 -17.01 -10.31
CA ILE A 214 13.94 -17.16 -9.19
C ILE A 214 14.56 -18.56 -9.14
N LYS A 215 13.81 -19.62 -9.50
CA LYS A 215 14.34 -20.97 -9.63
C LYS A 215 15.39 -21.09 -10.73
N SER A 216 15.27 -20.37 -11.83
CA SER A 216 16.26 -20.38 -12.92
C SER A 216 17.51 -19.56 -12.57
N LEU A 217 17.35 -18.45 -11.83
CA LEU A 217 18.45 -17.55 -11.43
C LEU A 217 19.23 -18.09 -10.23
N ASP A 218 18.54 -18.82 -9.35
CA ASP A 218 19.08 -19.38 -8.10
C ASP A 218 18.50 -20.79 -7.85
N PRO A 219 19.00 -21.81 -8.56
CA PRO A 219 18.49 -23.19 -8.43
C PRO A 219 18.60 -23.77 -7.02
N CYS A 220 19.66 -23.38 -6.28
CA CYS A 220 19.92 -23.84 -4.91
C CYS A 220 19.10 -23.09 -3.85
N ARG A 221 18.49 -21.95 -4.21
CA ARG A 221 17.78 -21.05 -3.28
C ARG A 221 18.67 -20.50 -2.17
N ASP A 222 19.86 -20.09 -2.55
CA ASP A 222 20.87 -19.59 -1.61
C ASP A 222 20.68 -18.10 -1.28
N PHE A 223 20.15 -17.31 -2.23
CA PHE A 223 20.05 -15.84 -2.08
C PHE A 223 18.75 -15.21 -2.63
N LEU A 224 17.93 -15.94 -3.42
CA LEU A 224 16.61 -15.48 -3.87
C LEU A 224 15.51 -16.29 -3.15
N LEU A 225 15.05 -15.78 -2.02
CA LEU A 225 14.15 -16.49 -1.14
C LEU A 225 12.71 -15.97 -1.26
N TRP A 226 11.74 -16.87 -1.44
CA TRP A 226 10.33 -16.54 -1.31
C TRP A 226 9.71 -17.30 -0.14
N SER A 227 9.17 -16.56 0.83
CA SER A 227 8.61 -17.11 2.08
C SER A 227 7.09 -17.32 2.03
N GLY A 228 6.43 -16.93 0.92
CA GLY A 228 4.97 -16.95 0.87
C GLY A 228 4.33 -15.86 1.72
N PHE A 229 3.06 -16.08 2.06
CA PHE A 229 2.31 -15.15 2.91
C PHE A 229 2.79 -15.24 4.37
N GLU A 230 3.06 -14.11 4.97
CA GLU A 230 3.31 -13.97 6.41
C GLU A 230 2.17 -13.16 7.04
N SER A 231 1.70 -13.58 8.22
CA SER A 231 0.64 -12.87 8.91
C SER A 231 1.12 -11.52 9.41
N PHE A 232 0.23 -10.53 9.37
CA PHE A 232 0.53 -9.17 9.80
C PHE A 232 1.08 -9.08 11.23
N GLU A 233 0.60 -9.98 12.12
CA GLU A 233 1.04 -10.06 13.52
C GLU A 233 2.53 -10.43 13.66
N LYS A 234 3.07 -11.19 12.70
CA LYS A 234 4.48 -11.66 12.71
C LYS A 234 5.42 -10.81 11.89
N LEU A 235 4.89 -10.07 10.93
CA LEU A 235 5.66 -9.33 9.91
C LEU A 235 6.69 -8.36 10.52
N HIS A 236 6.39 -7.74 11.66
CA HIS A 236 7.34 -6.86 12.36
C HIS A 236 8.65 -7.56 12.76
N ASN A 237 8.65 -8.90 12.96
CA ASN A 237 9.86 -9.66 13.22
C ASN A 237 10.72 -9.83 11.97
N SER A 238 10.11 -9.93 10.80
CA SER A 238 10.84 -10.00 9.53
C SER A 238 11.56 -8.70 9.23
N TYR A 239 10.94 -7.55 9.51
CA TYR A 239 11.62 -6.24 9.42
C TYR A 239 12.83 -6.13 10.37
N LYS A 240 12.78 -6.72 11.58
CA LYS A 240 13.91 -6.73 12.52
C LYS A 240 15.15 -7.45 11.97
N ASN A 241 14.93 -8.45 11.16
CA ASN A 241 15.96 -9.41 10.72
C ASN A 241 16.52 -9.10 9.32
N CYS A 242 16.23 -7.93 8.75
CA CYS A 242 16.80 -7.50 7.48
C CYS A 242 17.66 -6.24 7.64
N ASP A 243 18.55 -6.00 6.68
CA ASP A 243 19.48 -4.87 6.68
C ASP A 243 19.00 -3.71 5.82
N THR A 244 18.20 -3.97 4.79
CA THR A 244 17.67 -2.97 3.87
C THR A 244 16.31 -3.43 3.34
N PHE A 245 15.40 -2.48 3.19
CA PHE A 245 14.11 -2.70 2.55
C PHE A 245 14.16 -2.23 1.10
N ILE A 246 13.72 -3.08 0.17
CA ILE A 246 13.59 -2.72 -1.24
C ILE A 246 12.12 -2.69 -1.65
N PHE A 247 11.70 -1.66 -2.40
CA PHE A 247 10.32 -1.47 -2.82
C PHE A 247 10.21 -1.02 -4.27
N GLY A 248 9.90 -1.96 -5.16
CA GLY A 248 9.87 -1.76 -6.61
C GLY A 248 8.51 -1.39 -7.19
N SER A 249 7.49 -1.06 -6.40
CA SER A 249 6.15 -0.80 -6.93
C SER A 249 6.08 0.42 -7.82
N SER A 250 5.37 0.34 -8.96
CA SER A 250 5.05 1.48 -9.83
C SER A 250 3.67 2.10 -9.57
N CYS A 251 2.79 1.39 -8.84
CA CYS A 251 1.42 1.82 -8.58
C CYS A 251 1.04 1.65 -7.12
N GLU A 252 0.91 2.76 -6.40
CA GLU A 252 0.45 2.81 -5.01
C GLU A 252 -0.46 4.01 -4.76
N ASN A 253 -1.22 3.95 -3.68
CA ASN A 253 -1.90 5.11 -3.10
C ASN A 253 -1.07 5.65 -1.91
N LEU A 254 -1.04 4.89 -0.82
CA LEU A 254 -0.09 5.02 0.29
C LEU A 254 0.34 3.61 0.67
N PRO A 255 1.60 3.21 0.41
CA PRO A 255 2.06 1.85 0.70
C PRO A 255 2.37 1.69 2.20
N ASN A 256 1.44 1.08 2.96
CA ASN A 256 1.61 0.84 4.40
C ASN A 256 2.89 0.08 4.72
N ILE A 257 3.25 -0.92 3.88
CA ILE A 257 4.49 -1.68 4.04
C ILE A 257 5.76 -0.81 3.95
N LEU A 258 5.69 0.31 3.21
CA LEU A 258 6.79 1.27 3.17
C LEU A 258 6.87 2.07 4.48
N LEU A 259 5.72 2.47 5.04
CA LEU A 259 5.65 3.12 6.36
C LEU A 259 6.17 2.19 7.46
N GLU A 260 5.85 0.89 7.39
CA GLU A 260 6.35 -0.14 8.31
C GLU A 260 7.88 -0.28 8.24
N ALA A 261 8.46 -0.28 7.03
CA ALA A 261 9.90 -0.30 6.83
C ALA A 261 10.59 0.95 7.39
N MET A 262 9.99 2.14 7.18
CA MET A 262 10.44 3.41 7.75
C MET A 262 10.44 3.36 9.28
N ALA A 263 9.33 2.93 9.88
CA ALA A 263 9.20 2.77 11.33
C ALA A 263 10.20 1.76 11.91
N SER A 264 10.56 0.74 11.12
CA SER A 264 11.57 -0.27 11.48
C SER A 264 13.01 0.22 11.31
N SER A 265 13.22 1.50 11.00
CA SER A 265 14.53 2.14 10.84
C SER A 265 15.41 1.43 9.81
N LEU A 266 14.82 0.97 8.72
CA LEU A 266 15.58 0.35 7.65
C LEU A 266 16.06 1.41 6.65
N PRO A 267 17.29 1.30 6.14
CA PRO A 267 17.65 1.96 4.89
C PRO A 267 16.71 1.49 3.78
N ILE A 268 16.23 2.41 2.95
CA ILE A 268 15.23 2.11 1.93
C ILE A 268 15.77 2.38 0.54
N VAL A 269 15.56 1.39 -0.35
CA VAL A 269 15.77 1.51 -1.79
C VAL A 269 14.41 1.40 -2.46
N SER A 270 13.95 2.44 -3.14
CA SER A 270 12.56 2.52 -3.60
C SER A 270 12.43 2.93 -5.05
N SER A 271 11.35 2.50 -5.68
CA SER A 271 10.88 3.05 -6.94
C SER A 271 10.74 4.58 -6.85
N ASN A 272 11.07 5.26 -7.94
CA ASN A 272 10.87 6.71 -8.09
C ASN A 272 9.49 7.09 -8.64
N LEU A 273 8.58 6.12 -8.78
CA LEU A 273 7.24 6.30 -9.34
C LEU A 273 6.18 6.43 -8.25
N GLY A 274 4.98 6.87 -8.64
CA GLY A 274 3.84 6.98 -7.72
C GLY A 274 4.07 7.93 -6.54
N PRO A 275 3.54 7.60 -5.36
CA PRO A 275 3.68 8.43 -4.15
C PRO A 275 5.01 8.23 -3.41
N MET A 276 5.88 7.29 -3.83
CA MET A 276 7.10 6.96 -3.08
C MET A 276 7.99 8.18 -2.83
N PRO A 277 8.24 9.08 -3.82
CA PRO A 277 9.01 10.29 -3.56
C PRO A 277 8.35 11.28 -2.59
N GLU A 278 7.01 11.34 -2.55
CA GLU A 278 6.27 12.16 -1.57
C GLU A 278 6.44 11.61 -0.15
N VAL A 279 6.31 10.28 0.00
CA VAL A 279 6.34 9.60 1.32
C VAL A 279 7.75 9.58 1.90
N LEU A 280 8.76 9.31 1.08
CA LEU A 280 10.15 9.11 1.54
C LEU A 280 11.01 10.39 1.45
N GLY A 281 10.65 11.36 0.61
CA GLY A 281 11.47 12.55 0.41
C GLY A 281 12.93 12.21 0.06
N LYS A 282 13.85 12.61 0.92
CA LYS A 282 15.30 12.36 0.78
C LYS A 282 15.77 11.10 1.55
N SER A 283 14.86 10.35 2.17
CA SER A 283 15.19 9.22 3.06
C SER A 283 15.31 7.88 2.34
N ALA A 284 15.50 7.89 1.02
CA ALA A 284 15.69 6.68 0.21
C ALA A 284 16.68 6.90 -0.93
N VAL A 285 17.21 5.79 -1.44
CA VAL A 285 17.84 5.73 -2.75
C VAL A 285 16.80 5.30 -3.76
N TYR A 286 16.60 6.08 -4.82
CA TYR A 286 15.58 5.84 -5.82
C TYR A 286 16.10 5.13 -7.06
N PHE A 287 15.22 4.36 -7.71
CA PHE A 287 15.47 3.69 -8.99
C PHE A 287 14.23 3.68 -9.88
N ASN A 288 14.43 3.50 -11.18
CA ASN A 288 13.37 3.14 -12.11
C ASN A 288 13.07 1.64 -11.98
N PRO A 289 11.86 1.21 -11.54
CA PRO A 289 11.54 -0.20 -11.29
C PRO A 289 11.51 -1.07 -12.57
N GLU A 290 11.36 -0.47 -13.74
CA GLU A 290 11.37 -1.16 -15.02
C GLU A 290 12.79 -1.41 -15.57
N SER A 291 13.82 -0.88 -14.90
CA SER A 291 15.22 -0.94 -15.35
C SER A 291 16.08 -1.72 -14.36
N VAL A 292 16.43 -2.95 -14.71
CA VAL A 292 17.36 -3.77 -13.91
C VAL A 292 18.69 -3.02 -13.64
N PRO A 293 19.34 -2.35 -14.63
CA PRO A 293 20.55 -1.56 -14.35
C PRO A 293 20.32 -0.43 -13.33
N SER A 294 19.15 0.24 -13.35
CA SER A 294 18.82 1.28 -12.38
C SER A 294 18.71 0.70 -10.96
N ILE A 295 18.08 -0.46 -10.82
CA ILE A 295 17.97 -1.17 -9.53
C ILE A 295 19.36 -1.61 -9.04
N VAL A 296 20.19 -2.19 -9.93
CA VAL A 296 21.57 -2.58 -9.60
C VAL A 296 22.37 -1.38 -9.07
N ASN A 297 22.31 -0.23 -9.74
CA ASN A 297 23.04 0.97 -9.32
C ASN A 297 22.58 1.48 -7.95
N ALA A 298 21.27 1.50 -7.70
CA ALA A 298 20.71 1.92 -6.43
C ALA A 298 21.10 0.97 -5.28
N LEU A 299 21.02 -0.35 -5.49
CA LEU A 299 21.46 -1.34 -4.53
C LEU A 299 22.96 -1.27 -4.29
N HIS A 300 23.75 -1.16 -5.34
CA HIS A 300 25.21 -1.05 -5.23
C HIS A 300 25.62 0.15 -4.36
N LYS A 301 24.97 1.32 -4.54
CA LYS A 301 25.19 2.50 -3.72
C LYS A 301 24.93 2.23 -2.23
N ILE A 302 23.81 1.57 -1.91
CA ILE A 302 23.44 1.19 -0.53
C ILE A 302 24.46 0.19 0.06
N LEU A 303 24.91 -0.78 -0.73
CA LEU A 303 25.85 -1.79 -0.26
C LEU A 303 27.21 -1.19 0.12
N GLN A 304 27.72 -0.25 -0.67
CA GLN A 304 29.05 0.31 -0.48
C GLN A 304 29.16 1.40 0.58
N ASP A 305 28.05 2.03 0.98
CA ASP A 305 28.06 3.22 1.84
C ASP A 305 27.26 2.98 3.14
N GLU A 306 27.93 2.57 4.19
CA GLU A 306 27.32 2.37 5.52
C GLU A 306 26.90 3.68 6.19
N ILE A 307 27.58 4.78 5.88
CA ILE A 307 27.23 6.11 6.40
C ILE A 307 25.91 6.56 5.78
N LEU A 308 25.74 6.36 4.47
CA LEU A 308 24.49 6.59 3.79
C LEU A 308 23.37 5.73 4.38
N ARG A 309 23.60 4.40 4.57
CA ARG A 309 22.59 3.53 5.20
C ARG A 309 22.16 4.05 6.55
N LYS A 310 23.11 4.46 7.40
CA LYS A 310 22.80 5.03 8.72
C LYS A 310 21.96 6.30 8.61
N SER A 311 22.33 7.20 7.71
CA SER A 311 21.61 8.46 7.48
C SER A 311 20.18 8.21 7.00
N LEU A 312 20.00 7.32 6.01
CA LEU A 312 18.67 6.98 5.48
C LEU A 312 17.79 6.30 6.53
N ALA A 313 18.34 5.37 7.31
CA ALA A 313 17.63 4.70 8.40
C ALA A 313 17.12 5.68 9.46
N MET A 314 17.95 6.65 9.85
CA MET A 314 17.57 7.69 10.82
C MET A 314 16.47 8.59 10.25
N SER A 315 16.68 9.12 9.04
CA SER A 315 15.75 10.05 8.41
C SER A 315 14.40 9.41 8.11
N SER A 316 14.36 8.15 7.63
CA SER A 316 13.10 7.44 7.41
C SER A 316 12.34 7.18 8.71
N TRP A 317 13.05 6.84 9.79
CA TRP A 317 12.46 6.63 11.11
C TRP A 317 11.87 7.92 11.70
N GLU A 318 12.55 9.06 11.54
CA GLU A 318 12.04 10.38 11.97
C GLU A 318 10.76 10.74 11.23
N ILE A 319 10.71 10.53 9.90
CA ILE A 319 9.51 10.77 9.10
C ILE A 319 8.37 9.84 9.53
N ALA A 320 8.66 8.57 9.81
CA ALA A 320 7.65 7.58 10.21
C ALA A 320 6.88 7.98 11.47
N GLN A 321 7.48 8.75 12.39
CA GLN A 321 6.83 9.19 13.61
C GLN A 321 5.63 10.12 13.37
N GLN A 322 5.52 10.71 12.17
CA GLN A 322 4.38 11.55 11.79
C GLN A 322 3.15 10.73 11.40
N TYR A 323 3.32 9.44 11.10
CA TYR A 323 2.24 8.54 10.67
C TYR A 323 1.63 7.81 11.87
N SER A 324 0.61 8.41 12.47
CA SER A 324 -0.10 7.89 13.65
C SER A 324 -1.54 7.54 13.30
N TRP A 325 -2.01 6.35 13.71
CA TRP A 325 -3.42 5.97 13.60
C TRP A 325 -4.33 6.86 14.43
N GLU A 326 -3.85 7.41 15.54
CA GLU A 326 -4.59 8.35 16.35
C GLU A 326 -4.85 9.66 15.59
N ASN A 327 -3.78 10.23 14.98
CA ASN A 327 -3.90 11.44 14.15
C ASN A 327 -4.78 11.17 12.91
N CYS A 328 -4.64 10.00 12.27
CA CYS A 328 -5.48 9.59 11.15
C CYS A 328 -6.96 9.56 11.54
N ALA A 329 -7.29 8.92 12.66
CA ALA A 329 -8.65 8.82 13.17
C ALA A 329 -9.22 10.20 13.51
N LYS A 330 -8.49 11.01 14.30
CA LYS A 330 -8.90 12.36 14.68
C LYS A 330 -9.18 13.22 13.45
N SER A 331 -8.24 13.32 12.52
CA SER A 331 -8.39 14.13 11.31
C SER A 331 -9.56 13.64 10.43
N THR A 332 -9.77 12.32 10.37
CA THR A 332 -10.89 11.72 9.65
C THR A 332 -12.23 12.14 10.25
N PHE A 333 -12.37 12.04 11.59
CA PHE A 333 -13.60 12.42 12.28
C PHE A 333 -13.84 13.93 12.21
N ASP A 334 -12.81 14.76 12.36
CA ASP A 334 -12.91 16.22 12.23
C ASP A 334 -13.41 16.60 10.81
N PHE A 335 -12.86 15.97 9.78
CA PHE A 335 -13.30 16.19 8.40
C PHE A 335 -14.76 15.76 8.18
N ILE A 336 -15.13 14.57 8.65
CA ILE A 336 -16.50 14.05 8.56
C ILE A 336 -17.49 15.01 9.26
N TYR A 337 -17.14 15.48 10.45
CA TYR A 337 -17.96 16.44 11.22
C TYR A 337 -18.16 17.75 10.46
N ASN A 338 -17.10 18.31 9.87
CA ASN A 338 -17.16 19.53 9.09
C ASN A 338 -18.05 19.39 7.85
N VAL A 339 -17.94 18.23 7.13
CA VAL A 339 -18.82 17.93 5.98
C VAL A 339 -20.28 17.82 6.39
N ALA A 340 -20.56 17.19 7.55
CA ALA A 340 -21.92 17.03 8.05
C ALA A 340 -22.58 18.39 8.39
N ASN A 341 -21.82 19.31 8.99
CA ASN A 341 -22.34 20.60 9.45
C ASN A 341 -22.47 21.66 8.35
N LYS A 342 -21.63 21.64 7.31
CA LYS A 342 -21.71 22.58 6.19
C LYS A 342 -23.05 22.50 5.43
N LYS A 343 -23.79 21.42 5.56
CA LYS A 343 -25.10 21.23 4.95
C LYS A 343 -26.25 21.77 5.83
N LYS A 344 -25.99 22.13 7.09
CA LYS A 344 -27.01 22.71 8.00
C LYS A 344 -27.06 24.23 7.93
N GLN A 345 -26.09 24.85 7.23
CA GLN A 345 -26.07 26.27 6.83
C GLN A 345 -26.58 26.45 5.39
#